data_1cd611a3d5f67f732dd8511bb8428ff1
#
_entry.id   1cd611a3d5f67f732dd8511bb8428ff1
#
_cell.length_a   1.000
_cell.length_b   1.000
_cell.length_c   1.000
_cell.angle_alpha   90.00
_cell.angle_beta   90.00
_cell.angle_gamma   90.00
#
_symmetry.space_group_name_H-M   'P 1'
#
loop_
_entity.id
_entity.type
_entity.pdbx_description
1 polymer ?
#
loop_
_entity_poly.entity_id
_entity_poly.type
_entity_poly.pdbx_seq_one_letter_code
_entity_poly.pdbx_strand_id
1 'polypeptide(L)'
;NGHMFFRVAAGTRASLTSDGLCFGSDTAAANALGDYEEGTFSPQITEGISSQSYSEQHGRYTKIGNKVHLDFYLRINDADANGSHYKIGNFPFTINNSGFVRGGGCTTYFSLNTGASGSNATAQFYGSGGGTYANLYQGSTLVAGTNGAANDALYLIGFFEYTT
;
A
#
# COMPACT_ATOMS: atom_id res chain seq x y z
N ASN A 1 24.89 -27.92 -6.66
CA ASN A 1 24.23 -26.62 -6.77
C ASN A 1 25.10 -25.72 -7.62
N GLY A 2 24.71 -25.45 -8.88
CA GLY A 2 25.44 -24.58 -9.79
C GLY A 2 25.08 -23.12 -9.54
N HIS A 3 26.09 -22.29 -9.29
CA HIS A 3 25.92 -20.83 -9.29
C HIS A 3 26.50 -20.28 -10.59
N MET A 4 25.83 -19.25 -11.14
CA MET A 4 26.38 -18.47 -12.24
C MET A 4 27.07 -17.22 -11.67
N PHE A 5 28.32 -16.98 -12.07
CA PHE A 5 29.10 -15.84 -11.61
C PHE A 5 29.38 -14.86 -12.76
N PHE A 6 29.09 -13.58 -12.51
CA PHE A 6 29.50 -12.47 -13.37
C PHE A 6 30.80 -11.87 -12.80
N ARG A 7 31.90 -11.98 -13.58
CA ARG A 7 33.24 -11.56 -13.15
C ARG A 7 33.77 -10.45 -14.03
N VAL A 8 34.46 -9.51 -13.39
CA VAL A 8 35.28 -8.48 -14.07
C VAL A 8 36.69 -8.58 -13.52
N ALA A 9 37.65 -8.82 -14.39
CA ALA A 9 39.02 -9.20 -14.02
C ALA A 9 38.99 -10.43 -13.08
N ALA A 10 39.69 -10.39 -11.94
CA ALA A 10 39.69 -11.48 -10.96
C ALA A 10 38.56 -11.44 -9.95
N GLY A 11 37.70 -10.40 -9.99
CA GLY A 11 36.66 -10.18 -8.97
C GLY A 11 35.26 -10.59 -9.43
N THR A 12 34.51 -11.32 -8.58
CA THR A 12 33.07 -11.55 -8.78
C THR A 12 32.31 -10.25 -8.50
N ARG A 13 31.38 -9.89 -9.40
CA ARG A 13 30.54 -8.69 -9.29
C ARG A 13 29.10 -9.02 -8.98
N ALA A 14 28.63 -10.18 -9.42
CA ALA A 14 27.33 -10.72 -9.08
C ALA A 14 27.34 -12.24 -9.21
N SER A 15 26.44 -12.89 -8.51
CA SER A 15 26.19 -14.32 -8.61
C SER A 15 24.70 -14.59 -8.69
N LEU A 16 24.28 -15.48 -9.57
CA LEU A 16 22.92 -16.01 -9.61
C LEU A 16 22.93 -17.36 -8.91
N THR A 17 22.16 -17.47 -7.85
CA THR A 17 22.00 -18.68 -7.03
C THR A 17 20.60 -19.25 -7.19
N SER A 18 20.31 -20.37 -6.53
CA SER A 18 18.92 -20.88 -6.41
C SER A 18 17.98 -19.92 -5.68
N ASP A 19 18.53 -19.03 -4.85
CA ASP A 19 17.77 -18.11 -4.01
C ASP A 19 17.61 -16.71 -4.65
N GLY A 20 18.31 -16.45 -5.76
CA GLY A 20 18.22 -15.21 -6.52
C GLY A 20 19.58 -14.58 -6.87
N LEU A 21 19.53 -13.29 -7.20
CA LEU A 21 20.71 -12.50 -7.56
C LEU A 21 21.40 -11.95 -6.32
N CYS A 22 22.65 -12.28 -6.13
CA CYS A 22 23.53 -11.72 -5.10
C CYS A 22 24.55 -10.77 -5.72
N PHE A 23 24.99 -9.75 -4.98
CA PHE A 23 25.98 -8.78 -5.42
C PHE A 23 27.35 -9.08 -4.81
N GLY A 24 28.40 -8.87 -5.59
CA GLY A 24 29.76 -9.19 -5.19
C GLY A 24 30.01 -10.70 -5.13
N SER A 25 30.76 -11.12 -4.12
CA SER A 25 31.07 -12.53 -3.84
C SER A 25 30.10 -13.19 -2.87
N ASP A 26 29.06 -12.47 -2.45
CA ASP A 26 28.04 -12.99 -1.56
C ASP A 26 27.21 -14.07 -2.28
N THR A 27 26.85 -15.11 -1.54
CA THR A 27 25.97 -16.20 -2.00
C THR A 27 24.98 -16.62 -0.93
N ALA A 28 24.84 -15.82 0.14
CA ALA A 28 23.92 -16.13 1.21
C ALA A 28 22.47 -15.87 0.77
N ALA A 29 21.59 -16.83 0.97
CA ALA A 29 20.16 -16.73 0.64
C ALA A 29 19.49 -15.49 1.26
N ALA A 30 19.90 -15.11 2.48
CA ALA A 30 19.35 -13.94 3.17
C ALA A 30 19.66 -12.60 2.46
N ASN A 31 20.66 -12.56 1.60
CA ASN A 31 21.10 -11.38 0.87
C ASN A 31 20.74 -11.43 -0.62
N ALA A 32 20.14 -12.54 -1.07
CA ALA A 32 19.74 -12.71 -2.45
C ALA A 32 18.49 -11.87 -2.79
N LEU A 33 18.55 -11.17 -3.92
CA LEU A 33 17.38 -10.54 -4.51
C LEU A 33 16.60 -11.62 -5.29
N GLY A 34 15.73 -12.34 -4.60
CA GLY A 34 15.00 -13.49 -5.12
C GLY A 34 13.53 -13.27 -5.39
N ASP A 35 12.99 -12.16 -4.92
CA ASP A 35 11.56 -11.91 -4.91
C ASP A 35 11.26 -10.46 -5.33
N TYR A 36 11.40 -10.21 -6.64
CA TYR A 36 10.94 -8.97 -7.26
C TYR A 36 9.69 -9.27 -8.07
N GLU A 37 8.63 -8.55 -7.76
CA GLU A 37 7.42 -8.55 -8.58
C GLU A 37 6.77 -7.17 -8.62
N GLU A 38 6.07 -6.92 -9.69
CA GLU A 38 5.25 -5.73 -9.88
C GLU A 38 3.91 -6.10 -10.49
N GLY A 39 2.89 -5.30 -10.22
CA GLY A 39 1.57 -5.55 -10.77
C GLY A 39 0.59 -4.46 -10.42
N THR A 40 -0.67 -4.77 -10.66
CA THR A 40 -1.79 -3.89 -10.39
C THR A 40 -2.74 -4.52 -9.38
N PHE A 41 -3.48 -3.68 -8.67
CA PHE A 41 -4.56 -4.10 -7.78
C PHE A 41 -5.70 -3.08 -7.83
N SER A 42 -6.86 -3.45 -7.34
CA SER A 42 -8.02 -2.57 -7.26
C SER A 42 -8.23 -2.12 -5.82
N PRO A 43 -7.70 -0.95 -5.41
CA PRO A 43 -7.88 -0.44 -4.06
C PRO A 43 -9.36 -0.23 -3.75
N GLN A 44 -9.78 -0.47 -2.52
CA GLN A 44 -11.17 -0.33 -2.08
C GLN A 44 -11.25 0.37 -0.73
N ILE A 45 -12.32 1.12 -0.50
CA ILE A 45 -12.70 1.47 0.87
C ILE A 45 -13.47 0.27 1.43
N THR A 46 -12.89 -0.39 2.41
CA THR A 46 -13.42 -1.64 2.98
C THR A 46 -14.25 -1.42 4.25
N GLU A 47 -14.19 -0.22 4.81
CA GLU A 47 -14.99 0.20 5.98
C GLU A 47 -15.24 1.71 5.93
N GLY A 48 -16.27 2.18 6.60
CA GLY A 48 -16.65 3.60 6.66
C GLY A 48 -17.75 3.98 5.67
N ILE A 49 -18.09 3.11 4.73
CA ILE A 49 -19.09 3.34 3.68
C ILE A 49 -20.05 2.16 3.63
N SER A 50 -21.34 2.43 3.49
CA SER A 50 -22.40 1.40 3.34
C SER A 50 -22.63 1.03 1.88
N SER A 51 -22.56 2.02 0.99
CA SER A 51 -22.61 1.81 -0.47
C SER A 51 -21.61 2.72 -1.15
N GLN A 52 -21.11 2.31 -2.32
CA GLN A 52 -20.11 3.06 -3.04
C GLN A 52 -20.11 2.73 -4.53
N SER A 53 -19.90 3.75 -5.35
CA SER A 53 -19.62 3.61 -6.77
C SER A 53 -18.29 4.28 -7.11
N TYR A 54 -17.38 3.52 -7.71
CA TYR A 54 -16.07 4.02 -8.10
C TYR A 54 -16.11 4.57 -9.52
N SER A 55 -15.59 5.79 -9.72
CA SER A 55 -15.29 6.30 -11.06
C SER A 55 -13.84 6.06 -11.44
N GLU A 56 -12.96 5.99 -10.46
CA GLU A 56 -11.54 5.65 -10.65
C GLU A 56 -11.10 4.69 -9.55
N GLN A 57 -10.39 3.63 -9.92
CA GLN A 57 -9.95 2.58 -9.02
C GLN A 57 -8.68 1.95 -9.59
N HIS A 58 -7.54 2.60 -9.36
CA HIS A 58 -6.25 2.21 -9.90
C HIS A 58 -5.25 2.03 -8.78
N GLY A 59 -4.56 0.89 -8.78
CA GLY A 59 -3.46 0.60 -7.89
C GLY A 59 -2.33 -0.10 -8.62
N ARG A 60 -1.10 0.23 -8.24
CA ARG A 60 0.12 -0.47 -8.67
C ARG A 60 0.91 -0.86 -7.45
N TYR A 61 1.65 -1.93 -7.58
CA TYR A 61 2.58 -2.34 -6.53
C TYR A 61 3.92 -2.74 -7.09
N THR A 62 4.93 -2.56 -6.27
CA THR A 62 6.26 -3.15 -6.42
C THR A 62 6.61 -3.87 -5.12
N LYS A 63 7.01 -5.13 -5.22
CA LYS A 63 7.50 -5.92 -4.10
C LYS A 63 8.95 -6.31 -4.32
N ILE A 64 9.79 -6.10 -3.32
CA ILE A 64 11.21 -6.48 -3.32
C ILE A 64 11.50 -7.19 -2.00
N GLY A 65 11.70 -8.49 -2.07
CA GLY A 65 11.78 -9.32 -0.89
C GLY A 65 10.49 -9.21 -0.07
N ASN A 66 10.60 -8.82 1.18
CA ASN A 66 9.45 -8.62 2.06
C ASN A 66 8.87 -7.19 2.04
N LYS A 67 9.44 -6.27 1.26
CA LYS A 67 8.94 -4.89 1.16
C LYS A 67 7.97 -4.74 0.01
N VAL A 68 6.85 -4.08 0.29
CA VAL A 68 5.81 -3.74 -0.68
C VAL A 68 5.61 -2.23 -0.68
N HIS A 69 5.66 -1.65 -1.86
CA HIS A 69 5.26 -0.28 -2.13
C HIS A 69 3.99 -0.29 -2.97
N LEU A 70 3.00 0.46 -2.56
CA LEU A 70 1.74 0.66 -3.27
C LEU A 70 1.59 2.11 -3.68
N ASP A 71 1.20 2.36 -4.93
CA ASP A 71 0.64 3.61 -5.40
C ASP A 71 -0.82 3.39 -5.76
N PHE A 72 -1.69 4.34 -5.43
CA PHE A 72 -3.10 4.21 -5.77
C PHE A 72 -3.80 5.54 -6.03
N TYR A 73 -4.79 5.45 -6.91
CA TYR A 73 -5.78 6.49 -7.19
C TYR A 73 -7.16 5.91 -7.04
N LEU A 74 -7.94 6.49 -6.16
CA LEU A 74 -9.30 6.10 -5.87
C LEU A 74 -10.21 7.31 -5.93
N ARG A 75 -11.27 7.23 -6.72
CA ARG A 75 -12.35 8.20 -6.75
C ARG A 75 -13.68 7.50 -6.60
N ILE A 76 -14.40 7.89 -5.58
CA ILE A 76 -15.77 7.44 -5.32
C ILE A 76 -16.70 8.61 -5.64
N ASN A 77 -17.70 8.39 -6.49
CA ASN A 77 -18.66 9.43 -6.85
C ASN A 77 -19.82 9.50 -5.89
N ASP A 78 -20.15 8.37 -5.28
CA ASP A 78 -21.30 8.22 -4.42
C ASP A 78 -20.90 7.30 -3.29
N ALA A 79 -20.81 7.86 -2.09
CA ALA A 79 -20.40 7.17 -0.89
C ALA A 79 -21.37 7.48 0.22
N ASP A 80 -22.14 6.48 0.64
CA ASP A 80 -22.98 6.58 1.83
C ASP A 80 -22.13 6.30 3.06
N ALA A 81 -21.65 7.35 3.71
CA ALA A 81 -20.90 7.22 4.95
C ALA A 81 -21.77 6.63 6.08
N ASN A 82 -21.22 5.64 6.79
CA ASN A 82 -21.95 4.92 7.85
C ASN A 82 -21.50 5.30 9.28
N GLY A 83 -20.67 6.35 9.41
CA GLY A 83 -20.12 6.80 10.68
C GLY A 83 -18.93 6.01 11.20
N SER A 84 -18.55 4.92 10.55
CA SER A 84 -17.33 4.17 10.86
C SER A 84 -16.10 4.84 10.24
N HIS A 85 -14.92 4.48 10.74
CA HIS A 85 -13.65 4.98 10.22
C HIS A 85 -13.33 4.38 8.85
N TYR A 86 -12.76 5.20 7.97
CA TYR A 86 -12.34 4.73 6.65
C TYR A 86 -11.14 3.79 6.73
N LYS A 87 -11.25 2.68 6.03
CA LYS A 87 -10.14 1.78 5.73
C LYS A 87 -9.98 1.65 4.23
N ILE A 88 -8.75 1.84 3.75
CA ILE A 88 -8.39 1.48 2.39
C ILE A 88 -7.81 0.07 2.40
N GLY A 89 -8.25 -0.78 1.51
CA GLY A 89 -7.84 -2.19 1.50
C GLY A 89 -7.84 -2.81 0.12
N ASN A 90 -7.97 -4.14 0.12
CA ASN A 90 -7.74 -5.00 -1.03
C ASN A 90 -6.29 -4.95 -1.50
N PHE A 91 -5.35 -4.84 -0.55
CA PHE A 91 -3.92 -4.88 -0.85
C PHE A 91 -3.50 -6.27 -1.35
N PRO A 92 -2.53 -6.34 -2.28
CA PRO A 92 -2.13 -7.62 -2.90
C PRO A 92 -1.48 -8.60 -1.92
N PHE A 93 -0.91 -8.11 -0.81
CA PHE A 93 -0.21 -8.93 0.18
C PHE A 93 -0.65 -8.56 1.59
N THR A 94 -0.62 -9.55 2.47
CA THR A 94 -0.91 -9.36 3.90
C THR A 94 0.21 -8.57 4.57
N ILE A 95 -0.15 -7.58 5.38
CA ILE A 95 0.80 -6.80 6.18
C ILE A 95 1.35 -7.68 7.30
N ASN A 96 2.66 -7.67 7.48
CA ASN A 96 3.33 -8.43 8.52
C ASN A 96 2.76 -8.09 9.91
N ASN A 97 2.54 -9.12 10.73
CA ASN A 97 2.02 -8.97 12.10
C ASN A 97 3.09 -9.13 13.18
N SER A 98 4.36 -9.19 12.84
CA SER A 98 5.45 -9.27 13.82
C SER A 98 5.68 -7.91 14.49
N GLY A 99 4.91 -7.62 15.50
CA GLY A 99 5.05 -6.63 16.58
C GLY A 99 5.42 -5.18 16.23
N PHE A 100 6.46 -4.91 15.46
CA PHE A 100 7.03 -3.56 15.29
C PHE A 100 7.10 -3.05 13.85
N VAL A 101 6.84 -3.90 12.87
CA VAL A 101 6.98 -3.53 11.44
C VAL A 101 5.61 -3.51 10.79
N ARG A 102 4.93 -2.40 10.97
CA ARG A 102 3.65 -2.13 10.31
C ARG A 102 3.89 -1.21 9.12
N GLY A 103 2.91 -1.10 8.24
CA GLY A 103 2.99 -0.19 7.12
C GLY A 103 2.62 1.24 7.49
N GLY A 104 3.12 2.18 6.69
CA GLY A 104 2.79 3.59 6.76
C GLY A 104 2.76 4.22 5.38
N GLY A 105 2.03 5.29 5.24
CA GLY A 105 1.93 6.06 4.01
C GLY A 105 1.15 7.33 4.21
N CYS A 106 1.01 8.10 3.15
CA CYS A 106 0.20 9.30 3.19
C CYS A 106 -0.53 9.53 1.86
N THR A 107 -1.53 10.38 1.91
CA THR A 107 -2.17 10.90 0.71
C THR A 107 -1.35 12.05 0.15
N THR A 108 -1.18 12.07 -1.16
CA THR A 108 -0.72 13.23 -1.90
C THR A 108 -1.88 14.16 -2.23
N TYR A 109 -3.08 13.60 -2.29
CA TYR A 109 -4.34 14.33 -2.41
C TYR A 109 -5.43 13.57 -1.66
N PHE A 110 -6.15 14.29 -0.81
CA PHE A 110 -7.31 13.78 -0.09
C PHE A 110 -8.40 14.83 -0.06
N SER A 111 -9.58 14.49 -0.52
CA SER A 111 -10.76 15.35 -0.47
C SER A 111 -11.97 14.52 -0.08
N LEU A 112 -12.63 14.94 0.98
CA LEU A 112 -13.98 14.51 1.35
C LEU A 112 -14.93 15.64 0.98
N ASN A 113 -15.86 15.40 0.07
CA ASN A 113 -16.92 16.34 -0.21
C ASN A 113 -18.09 16.09 0.75
N THR A 114 -17.98 16.57 1.96
CA THR A 114 -19.01 16.44 3.00
C THR A 114 -20.04 17.57 2.97
N GLY A 115 -20.23 18.23 1.83
CA GLY A 115 -21.12 19.40 1.73
C GLY A 115 -20.61 20.66 2.42
N ALA A 116 -19.57 20.58 3.21
CA ALA A 116 -18.83 21.69 3.79
C ALA A 116 -17.46 21.77 3.13
N SER A 117 -17.14 22.89 2.49
CA SER A 117 -15.88 23.28 1.83
C SER A 117 -14.77 22.23 1.90
N GLY A 118 -14.55 21.53 0.79
CA GLY A 118 -13.53 20.49 0.70
C GLY A 118 -12.17 20.97 1.22
N SER A 119 -11.76 20.47 2.35
CA SER A 119 -10.42 20.71 2.84
C SER A 119 -9.49 19.71 2.17
N ASN A 120 -8.59 20.20 1.32
CA ASN A 120 -7.42 19.45 0.89
C ASN A 120 -6.56 19.15 2.12
N ALA A 121 -6.84 18.07 2.79
CA ALA A 121 -6.13 17.66 3.98
C ALA A 121 -5.15 16.54 3.63
N THR A 122 -3.98 16.55 4.23
CA THR A 122 -3.10 15.39 4.20
C THR A 122 -3.62 14.35 5.19
N ALA A 123 -3.90 13.17 4.71
CA ALA A 123 -4.22 12.04 5.56
C ALA A 123 -3.05 11.05 5.57
N GLN A 124 -2.92 10.32 6.65
CA GLN A 124 -1.90 9.29 6.87
C GLN A 124 -2.55 7.91 6.88
N PHE A 125 -1.82 6.93 6.39
CA PHE A 125 -2.23 5.54 6.46
C PHE A 125 -1.44 4.81 7.53
N TYR A 126 -2.14 4.01 8.30
CA TYR A 126 -1.55 3.11 9.28
C TYR A 126 -2.01 1.68 9.02
N GLY A 127 -1.07 0.82 8.69
CA GLY A 127 -1.33 -0.59 8.42
C GLY A 127 -1.69 -1.38 9.66
N SER A 128 -2.69 -2.23 9.55
CA SER A 128 -3.03 -3.20 10.59
C SER A 128 -2.34 -4.52 10.28
N GLY A 129 -1.45 -4.96 11.15
CA GLY A 129 -0.75 -6.24 10.99
C GLY A 129 -1.74 -7.42 10.87
N GLY A 130 -1.44 -8.34 9.97
CA GLY A 130 -2.29 -9.48 9.63
C GLY A 130 -3.44 -9.18 8.68
N GLY A 131 -3.61 -7.92 8.26
CA GLY A 131 -4.65 -7.51 7.31
C GLY A 131 -4.09 -7.13 5.94
N THR A 132 -4.99 -6.89 5.01
CA THR A 132 -4.73 -6.36 3.66
C THR A 132 -5.33 -4.96 3.51
N TYR A 133 -5.25 -4.17 4.59
CA TYR A 133 -5.83 -2.83 4.66
C TYR A 133 -5.04 -1.90 5.58
N ALA A 134 -5.26 -0.61 5.41
CA ALA A 134 -4.76 0.44 6.30
C ALA A 134 -5.90 1.35 6.77
N ASN A 135 -5.80 1.83 8.00
CA ASN A 135 -6.69 2.85 8.54
C ASN A 135 -6.26 4.24 8.06
N LEU A 136 -7.21 5.10 7.82
CA LEU A 136 -6.98 6.48 7.41
C LEU A 136 -7.03 7.42 8.63
N TYR A 137 -5.97 8.20 8.82
CA TYR A 137 -5.83 9.17 9.91
C TYR A 137 -5.62 10.59 9.40
N GLN A 138 -6.20 11.55 10.10
CA GLN A 138 -5.87 12.97 9.95
C GLN A 138 -5.31 13.48 11.29
N GLY A 139 -4.01 13.69 11.33
CA GLY A 139 -3.31 13.89 12.60
C GLY A 139 -3.41 12.66 13.49
N SER A 140 -3.88 12.80 14.72
CA SER A 140 -4.09 11.69 15.65
C SER A 140 -5.51 11.11 15.60
N THR A 141 -6.39 11.63 14.73
CA THR A 141 -7.79 11.25 14.65
C THR A 141 -8.04 10.33 13.46
N LEU A 142 -8.76 9.24 13.67
CA LEU A 142 -9.26 8.39 12.59
C LEU A 142 -10.27 9.19 11.76
N VAL A 143 -10.11 9.15 10.44
CA VAL A 143 -11.06 9.80 9.52
C VAL A 143 -12.30 8.93 9.42
N ALA A 144 -13.43 9.52 9.72
CA ALA A 144 -14.74 8.90 9.59
C ALA A 144 -15.66 9.74 8.70
N GLY A 145 -16.55 9.09 7.99
CA GLY A 145 -17.61 9.77 7.28
C GLY A 145 -18.69 10.29 8.22
N THR A 146 -19.33 11.39 7.87
CA THR A 146 -20.49 11.87 8.59
C THR A 146 -21.69 10.99 8.26
N ASN A 147 -22.28 10.34 9.27
CA ASN A 147 -23.42 9.45 9.07
C ASN A 147 -24.60 10.22 8.45
N GLY A 148 -25.12 9.70 7.32
CA GLY A 148 -26.27 10.28 6.63
C GLY A 148 -25.94 11.36 5.59
N ALA A 149 -24.67 11.64 5.31
CA ALA A 149 -24.28 12.42 4.15
C ALA A 149 -24.39 11.53 2.89
N ALA A 150 -25.43 11.74 2.09
CA ALA A 150 -25.60 11.07 0.82
C ALA A 150 -24.84 11.81 -0.29
N ASN A 151 -24.31 11.07 -1.25
CA ASN A 151 -23.59 11.58 -2.43
C ASN A 151 -22.26 12.28 -2.17
N ASP A 152 -21.50 11.83 -1.20
CA ASP A 152 -20.16 12.34 -0.94
C ASP A 152 -19.15 11.76 -1.90
N ALA A 153 -18.49 12.63 -2.68
CA ALA A 153 -17.34 12.23 -3.47
C ALA A 153 -16.11 12.13 -2.58
N LEU A 154 -15.43 10.99 -2.62
CA LEU A 154 -14.15 10.78 -1.96
C LEU A 154 -13.06 10.67 -3.02
N TYR A 155 -12.04 11.51 -2.90
CA TYR A 155 -10.81 11.41 -3.68
C TYR A 155 -9.66 11.02 -2.78
N LEU A 156 -8.88 10.05 -3.23
CA LEU A 156 -7.76 9.51 -2.48
C LEU A 156 -6.65 9.13 -3.44
N ILE A 157 -5.59 9.93 -3.45
CA ILE A 157 -4.36 9.65 -4.19
C ILE A 157 -3.24 9.55 -3.18
N GLY A 158 -2.48 8.47 -3.20
CA GLY A 158 -1.42 8.30 -2.22
C GLY A 158 -0.58 7.07 -2.45
N PHE A 159 0.28 6.83 -1.48
CA PHE A 159 1.12 5.64 -1.42
C PHE A 159 1.09 5.02 -0.03
N PHE A 160 1.44 3.75 0.01
CA PHE A 160 1.55 3.00 1.26
C PHE A 160 2.68 1.99 1.14
N GLU A 161 3.55 1.95 2.15
CA GLU A 161 4.63 0.98 2.24
C GLU A 161 4.46 0.08 3.44
N TYR A 162 4.74 -1.20 3.27
CA TYR A 162 4.69 -2.19 4.34
C TYR A 162 5.60 -3.37 4.07
N THR A 163 5.72 -4.25 5.06
CA THR A 163 6.38 -5.55 4.90
C THR A 163 5.36 -6.67 4.96
N THR A 164 5.62 -7.74 4.22
CA THR A 164 4.85 -9.01 4.24
C THR A 164 5.44 -10.02 5.19
#